data_bfa29f4d6bea0c0e00e7ed0444bbd4e8
#
_entry.id   bfa29f4d6bea0c0e00e7ed0444bbd4e8
#
_cell.length_a   1.000
_cell.length_b   1.000
_cell.length_c   1.000
_cell.angle_alpha   90.00
_cell.angle_beta   90.00
_cell.angle_gamma   90.00
#
_symmetry.space_group_name_H-M   'P 1'
#
loop_
_entity.id
_entity.type
_entity.pdbx_description
1 polymer ?
#
loop_
_entity_poly.entity_id
_entity_poly.type
_entity_poly.pdbx_seq_one_letter_code
_entity_poly.pdbx_strand_id
1 'polypeptide(L)'
;MEAWGNAKTLRNNNSSRFGKFIEIWFDRDSRVITGASNTTYILEKSRVVFQEKNERNYHVFYQLLKGASPEFLVELELSDFASNPQLASYINQSGCITIDDVDDANDFHEANQAFLDIGFTLEERNALYTIIAGILQLGNVSFEANPDRSEESVLSTDGLQYLEKCVRRLGVDRSMFEKALLFRQIKSGGSKRSSVTYAAFLPNAAVENRNALTKEIYRRCFDWIVAKINALMKTNAAVLSIFVGILDIFGFEIFQKVGGMHDDVDDDDGNDDDDNMMLL
;
A
#
# COMPACT_ATOMS: atom_id res chain seq x y z
N MET A 1 6.79 9.36 -5.78
CA MET A 1 5.55 9.18 -5.00
C MET A 1 4.49 8.37 -5.76
N GLU A 2 4.31 8.60 -7.06
CA GLU A 2 3.29 7.89 -7.87
C GLU A 2 3.40 6.38 -7.81
N ALA A 3 4.58 5.80 -8.03
CA ALA A 3 4.76 4.35 -7.95
C ALA A 3 4.20 3.71 -6.66
N TRP A 4 4.29 4.42 -5.53
CA TRP A 4 3.81 3.97 -4.21
C TRP A 4 2.40 4.43 -3.84
N GLY A 5 1.84 5.41 -4.54
CA GLY A 5 0.56 6.01 -4.18
C GLY A 5 -0.52 5.94 -5.25
N ASN A 6 -0.15 5.56 -6.48
CA ASN A 6 -1.10 5.43 -7.59
C ASN A 6 -1.32 3.96 -7.96
N ALA A 7 -2.49 3.70 -8.50
CA ALA A 7 -2.89 2.37 -8.94
C ALA A 7 -3.85 2.46 -10.13
N LYS A 8 -3.97 1.35 -10.87
CA LYS A 8 -5.05 1.21 -11.85
C LYS A 8 -6.37 0.97 -11.15
N THR A 9 -7.36 1.77 -11.51
CA THR A 9 -8.77 1.57 -11.19
C THR A 9 -9.57 1.27 -12.46
N LEU A 10 -10.83 0.91 -12.32
CA LEU A 10 -11.72 0.69 -13.47
C LEU A 10 -11.83 1.90 -14.39
N ARG A 11 -11.66 3.12 -13.86
CA ARG A 11 -11.85 4.37 -14.59
C ARG A 11 -10.55 5.06 -15.02
N ASN A 12 -9.44 4.75 -14.35
CA ASN A 12 -8.16 5.42 -14.59
C ASN A 12 -7.00 4.46 -14.36
N ASN A 13 -6.16 4.29 -15.38
CA ASN A 13 -4.99 3.43 -15.32
C ASN A 13 -3.90 3.96 -14.36
N ASN A 14 -3.95 5.23 -13.97
CA ASN A 14 -2.99 5.86 -13.05
C ASN A 14 -3.71 6.79 -12.06
N SER A 15 -4.57 6.23 -11.24
CA SER A 15 -5.34 6.96 -10.23
C SER A 15 -4.54 7.17 -8.95
N SER A 16 -4.39 8.41 -8.50
CA SER A 16 -3.85 8.70 -7.17
C SER A 16 -4.77 8.16 -6.09
N ARG A 17 -4.22 7.32 -5.20
CA ARG A 17 -4.95 6.74 -4.06
C ARG A 17 -4.59 7.39 -2.74
N PHE A 18 -4.14 8.64 -2.79
CA PHE A 18 -3.88 9.52 -1.66
C PHE A 18 -4.08 10.97 -2.09
N GLY A 19 -4.47 11.82 -1.15
CA GLY A 19 -4.47 13.27 -1.38
C GLY A 19 -3.09 13.86 -1.09
N LYS A 20 -2.71 14.93 -1.78
CA LYS A 20 -1.50 15.68 -1.49
C LYS A 20 -1.73 17.18 -1.57
N PHE A 21 -1.08 17.92 -0.69
CA PHE A 21 -0.97 19.35 -0.73
C PHE A 21 0.52 19.70 -0.87
N ILE A 22 0.85 20.37 -1.96
CA ILE A 22 2.22 20.76 -2.28
C ILE A 22 2.34 22.25 -2.02
N GLU A 23 3.30 22.63 -1.18
CA GLU A 23 3.69 24.01 -0.96
C GLU A 23 5.01 24.28 -1.68
N ILE A 24 5.03 25.25 -2.59
CA ILE A 24 6.24 25.74 -3.28
C ILE A 24 6.59 27.10 -2.70
N TRP A 25 7.73 27.18 -2.05
CA TRP A 25 8.18 28.36 -1.33
C TRP A 25 9.06 29.24 -2.21
N PHE A 26 8.82 30.55 -2.15
CA PHE A 26 9.54 31.56 -2.90
C PHE A 26 10.16 32.58 -1.94
N ASP A 27 11.35 33.03 -2.24
CA ASP A 27 11.90 34.25 -1.64
C ASP A 27 11.05 35.45 -2.05
N ARG A 28 10.70 36.29 -1.08
CA ARG A 28 9.74 37.40 -1.30
C ARG A 28 10.28 38.46 -2.24
N ASP A 29 11.58 38.73 -2.20
CA ASP A 29 12.20 39.82 -2.94
C ASP A 29 12.69 39.36 -4.31
N SER A 30 13.42 38.27 -4.37
CA SER A 30 13.99 37.73 -5.61
C SER A 30 12.99 36.88 -6.43
N ARG A 31 11.90 36.41 -5.82
CA ARG A 31 10.90 35.50 -6.42
C ARG A 31 11.47 34.15 -6.87
N VAL A 32 12.65 33.79 -6.41
CA VAL A 32 13.27 32.50 -6.69
C VAL A 32 12.66 31.43 -5.80
N ILE A 33 12.48 30.21 -6.34
CA ILE A 33 12.04 29.04 -5.55
C ILE A 33 13.11 28.71 -4.53
N THR A 34 12.72 28.62 -3.26
CA THR A 34 13.61 28.35 -2.14
C THR A 34 13.41 26.95 -1.55
N GLY A 35 12.35 26.28 -1.91
CA GLY A 35 12.06 24.93 -1.46
C GLY A 35 10.64 24.51 -1.72
N ALA A 36 10.31 23.29 -1.33
CA ALA A 36 8.97 22.77 -1.40
C ALA A 36 8.70 21.81 -0.23
N SER A 37 7.42 21.58 0.06
CA SER A 37 6.99 20.53 0.99
C SER A 37 5.73 19.85 0.48
N ASN A 38 5.56 18.57 0.83
CA ASN A 38 4.38 17.77 0.52
C ASN A 38 3.73 17.32 1.82
N THR A 39 2.44 17.61 1.97
CA THR A 39 1.59 17.02 3.00
C THR A 39 0.69 16.00 2.31
N THR A 40 0.67 14.76 2.81
CA THR A 40 -0.17 13.69 2.24
C THR A 40 -1.33 13.37 3.17
N TYR A 41 -2.46 13.01 2.57
CA TYR A 41 -3.71 12.69 3.26
C TYR A 41 -4.23 11.34 2.79
N ILE A 42 -4.80 10.58 3.70
CA ILE A 42 -5.66 9.40 3.45
C ILE A 42 -5.14 8.46 2.35
N LEU A 43 -3.97 7.83 2.57
CA LEU A 43 -3.56 6.73 1.70
C LEU A 43 -4.56 5.57 1.80
N GLU A 44 -5.08 5.09 0.67
CA GLU A 44 -5.97 3.92 0.57
C GLU A 44 -5.21 2.62 0.88
N LYS A 45 -4.82 2.41 2.14
CA LYS A 45 -4.01 1.26 2.56
C LYS A 45 -4.69 -0.10 2.39
N SER A 46 -6.03 -0.13 2.27
CA SER A 46 -6.80 -1.36 1.98
C SER A 46 -6.41 -1.99 0.66
N ARG A 47 -6.03 -1.20 -0.33
CA ARG A 47 -5.61 -1.66 -1.66
C ARG A 47 -4.38 -2.59 -1.63
N VAL A 48 -3.53 -2.46 -0.62
CA VAL A 48 -2.34 -3.32 -0.50
C VAL A 48 -2.72 -4.80 -0.36
N VAL A 49 -3.85 -5.09 0.29
CA VAL A 49 -4.28 -6.46 0.61
C VAL A 49 -5.52 -6.91 -0.16
N PHE A 50 -6.20 -5.98 -0.83
CA PHE A 50 -7.41 -6.28 -1.61
C PHE A 50 -7.54 -5.33 -2.81
N GLN A 51 -7.90 -5.86 -3.98
CA GLN A 51 -8.21 -5.11 -5.18
C GLN A 51 -9.52 -5.63 -5.80
N GLU A 52 -10.34 -4.71 -6.25
CA GLU A 52 -11.55 -5.03 -7.02
C GLU A 52 -11.19 -5.67 -8.38
N LYS A 53 -12.13 -6.40 -8.95
CA LYS A 53 -11.95 -7.05 -10.25
C LYS A 53 -11.50 -6.03 -11.31
N ASN A 54 -10.46 -6.39 -12.08
CA ASN A 54 -9.83 -5.55 -13.11
C ASN A 54 -9.12 -4.28 -12.59
N GLU A 55 -8.91 -4.14 -11.30
CA GLU A 55 -8.04 -3.12 -10.72
C GLU A 55 -6.66 -3.69 -10.40
N ARG A 56 -5.68 -2.84 -10.10
CA ARG A 56 -4.35 -3.29 -9.64
C ARG A 56 -4.08 -2.79 -8.22
N ASN A 57 -3.15 -3.45 -7.57
CA ASN A 57 -2.44 -2.90 -6.42
C ASN A 57 -1.61 -1.69 -6.85
N TYR A 58 -0.89 -1.05 -5.95
CA TYR A 58 0.03 0.04 -6.25
C TYR A 58 1.04 -0.37 -7.32
N HIS A 59 1.39 0.57 -8.20
CA HIS A 59 2.27 0.30 -9.35
C HIS A 59 3.61 -0.31 -8.96
N VAL A 60 4.18 0.11 -7.83
CA VAL A 60 5.49 -0.35 -7.36
C VAL A 60 5.64 -1.88 -7.29
N PHE A 61 4.56 -2.62 -6.99
CA PHE A 61 4.61 -4.08 -6.92
C PHE A 61 4.89 -4.70 -8.29
N TYR A 62 4.24 -4.20 -9.33
CA TYR A 62 4.38 -4.69 -10.71
C TYR A 62 5.66 -4.18 -11.34
N GLN A 63 5.99 -2.92 -11.14
CA GLN A 63 7.22 -2.29 -11.60
C GLN A 63 8.45 -3.03 -11.08
N LEU A 64 8.49 -3.35 -9.78
CA LEU A 64 9.58 -4.13 -9.18
C LEU A 64 9.74 -5.50 -9.85
N LEU A 65 8.65 -6.24 -10.02
CA LEU A 65 8.69 -7.60 -10.59
C LEU A 65 9.07 -7.60 -12.08
N LYS A 66 8.80 -6.52 -12.81
CA LYS A 66 9.06 -6.42 -14.26
C LYS A 66 10.38 -5.73 -14.60
N GLY A 67 10.77 -4.71 -13.81
CA GLY A 67 11.90 -3.84 -14.14
C GLY A 67 13.19 -4.13 -13.38
N ALA A 68 13.13 -4.86 -12.27
CA ALA A 68 14.33 -5.18 -11.50
C ALA A 68 15.21 -6.20 -12.23
N SER A 69 16.54 -6.09 -12.07
CA SER A 69 17.46 -7.05 -12.65
C SER A 69 17.26 -8.46 -12.08
N PRO A 70 17.56 -9.53 -12.85
CA PRO A 70 17.46 -10.89 -12.35
C PRO A 70 18.24 -11.12 -11.06
N GLU A 71 19.43 -10.53 -10.92
CA GLU A 71 20.27 -10.64 -9.73
C GLU A 71 19.60 -9.99 -8.52
N PHE A 72 18.98 -8.82 -8.69
CA PHE A 72 18.26 -8.14 -7.62
C PHE A 72 16.97 -8.89 -7.23
N LEU A 73 16.26 -9.49 -8.19
CA LEU A 73 15.12 -10.36 -7.91
C LEU A 73 15.51 -11.62 -7.13
N VAL A 74 16.66 -12.21 -7.43
CA VAL A 74 17.22 -13.34 -6.65
C VAL A 74 17.55 -12.87 -5.23
N GLU A 75 18.24 -11.74 -5.07
CA GLU A 75 18.54 -11.16 -3.76
C GLU A 75 17.28 -10.91 -2.94
N LEU A 76 16.21 -10.40 -3.57
CA LEU A 76 14.92 -10.14 -2.94
C LEU A 76 14.05 -11.40 -2.74
N GLU A 77 14.49 -12.57 -3.23
CA GLU A 77 13.71 -13.83 -3.23
C GLU A 77 12.36 -13.69 -3.97
N LEU A 78 12.34 -12.91 -5.06
CA LEU A 78 11.14 -12.64 -5.87
C LEU A 78 11.15 -13.27 -7.26
N SER A 79 12.16 -14.09 -7.61
CA SER A 79 12.28 -14.68 -8.96
C SER A 79 11.05 -15.47 -9.38
N ASP A 80 10.43 -16.21 -8.46
CA ASP A 80 9.21 -16.98 -8.73
C ASP A 80 8.04 -16.04 -9.05
N PHE A 81 7.87 -14.96 -8.29
CA PHE A 81 6.82 -13.96 -8.52
C PHE A 81 7.05 -13.14 -9.79
N ALA A 82 8.29 -12.84 -10.13
CA ALA A 82 8.63 -12.15 -11.38
C ALA A 82 8.33 -13.03 -12.60
N SER A 83 8.61 -14.34 -12.52
CA SER A 83 8.30 -15.33 -13.56
C SER A 83 6.80 -15.59 -13.68
N ASN A 84 6.10 -15.64 -12.55
CA ASN A 84 4.65 -15.85 -12.50
C ASN A 84 4.02 -14.99 -11.41
N PRO A 85 3.58 -13.75 -11.71
CA PRO A 85 2.96 -12.86 -10.75
C PRO A 85 1.67 -13.40 -10.11
N GLN A 86 1.03 -14.40 -10.73
CA GLN A 86 -0.15 -15.07 -10.18
C GLN A 86 0.15 -15.83 -8.87
N LEU A 87 1.41 -16.07 -8.57
CA LEU A 87 1.82 -16.70 -7.31
C LEU A 87 1.77 -15.74 -6.11
N ALA A 88 1.71 -14.43 -6.34
CA ALA A 88 1.73 -13.42 -5.28
C ALA A 88 0.31 -12.99 -4.91
N SER A 89 -0.17 -13.43 -3.74
CA SER A 89 -1.56 -13.27 -3.29
C SER A 89 -2.05 -11.82 -3.22
N TYR A 90 -1.17 -10.85 -2.99
CA TYR A 90 -1.55 -9.44 -2.92
C TYR A 90 -1.66 -8.74 -4.27
N ILE A 91 -1.35 -9.39 -5.39
CA ILE A 91 -1.44 -8.80 -6.72
C ILE A 91 -2.22 -9.64 -7.74
N ASN A 92 -2.67 -10.84 -7.36
CA ASN A 92 -3.36 -11.77 -8.27
C ASN A 92 -4.89 -11.75 -8.14
N GLN A 93 -5.46 -11.07 -7.14
CA GLN A 93 -6.87 -11.21 -6.75
C GLN A 93 -7.85 -10.66 -7.78
N SER A 94 -7.47 -9.60 -8.46
CA SER A 94 -8.34 -8.87 -9.39
C SER A 94 -8.39 -9.47 -10.80
N GLY A 95 -7.44 -10.37 -11.14
CA GLY A 95 -7.21 -10.87 -12.49
C GLY A 95 -6.49 -9.88 -13.42
N CYS A 96 -6.07 -8.70 -12.92
CA CYS A 96 -5.41 -7.67 -13.71
C CYS A 96 -3.94 -7.50 -13.27
N ILE A 97 -3.01 -8.10 -14.02
CA ILE A 97 -1.56 -7.99 -13.77
C ILE A 97 -0.91 -6.92 -14.66
N THR A 98 -1.39 -6.76 -15.87
CA THR A 98 -0.84 -5.82 -16.86
C THR A 98 -1.85 -4.74 -17.20
N ILE A 99 -1.36 -3.62 -17.70
CA ILE A 99 -2.17 -2.52 -18.23
C ILE A 99 -1.71 -2.31 -19.68
N ASP A 100 -2.68 -2.21 -20.59
CA ASP A 100 -2.37 -1.91 -21.98
C ASP A 100 -1.70 -0.54 -22.09
N ASP A 101 -0.70 -0.43 -22.98
CA ASP A 101 0.10 0.79 -23.22
C ASP A 101 0.91 1.30 -21.99
N VAL A 102 1.13 0.46 -20.96
CA VAL A 102 1.98 0.76 -19.80
C VAL A 102 3.16 -0.21 -19.75
N ASP A 103 4.35 0.32 -19.71
CA ASP A 103 5.60 -0.43 -19.53
C ASP A 103 6.09 -0.34 -18.10
N ASP A 104 5.65 -1.27 -17.25
CA ASP A 104 6.05 -1.36 -15.84
C ASP A 104 7.59 -1.44 -15.66
N ALA A 105 8.33 -2.00 -16.65
CA ALA A 105 9.77 -2.08 -16.55
C ALA A 105 10.42 -0.71 -16.80
N ASN A 106 9.96 0.03 -17.80
CA ASN A 106 10.42 1.40 -18.03
C ASN A 106 10.07 2.29 -16.85
N ASP A 107 8.84 2.21 -16.34
CA ASP A 107 8.38 2.97 -15.18
C ASP A 107 9.21 2.69 -13.91
N PHE A 108 9.69 1.44 -13.74
CA PHE A 108 10.62 1.09 -12.67
C PHE A 108 11.95 1.88 -12.81
N HIS A 109 12.49 1.96 -14.03
CA HIS A 109 13.73 2.68 -14.28
C HIS A 109 13.56 4.18 -14.06
N GLU A 110 12.44 4.75 -14.50
CA GLU A 110 12.12 6.17 -14.28
C GLU A 110 11.94 6.47 -12.78
N ALA A 111 11.23 5.62 -12.03
CA ALA A 111 11.10 5.77 -10.59
C ALA A 111 12.45 5.69 -9.86
N ASN A 112 13.34 4.78 -10.29
CA ASN A 112 14.69 4.68 -9.75
C ASN A 112 15.53 5.92 -10.05
N GLN A 113 15.45 6.47 -11.26
CA GLN A 113 16.15 7.68 -11.62
C GLN A 113 15.64 8.86 -10.78
N ALA A 114 14.31 8.99 -10.62
CA ALA A 114 13.70 10.02 -9.80
C ALA A 114 14.15 9.96 -8.33
N PHE A 115 14.35 8.77 -7.75
CA PHE A 115 14.93 8.65 -6.42
C PHE A 115 16.34 9.22 -6.34
N LEU A 116 17.20 8.92 -7.33
CA LEU A 116 18.56 9.42 -7.38
C LEU A 116 18.59 10.95 -7.59
N ASP A 117 17.76 11.48 -8.48
CA ASP A 117 17.68 12.90 -8.81
C ASP A 117 17.25 13.74 -7.60
N ILE A 118 16.37 13.21 -6.75
CA ILE A 118 15.95 13.87 -5.51
C ILE A 118 17.05 13.77 -4.43
N GLY A 119 17.93 12.76 -4.50
CA GLY A 119 19.04 12.57 -3.56
C GLY A 119 18.85 11.43 -2.56
N PHE A 120 18.04 10.41 -2.87
CA PHE A 120 18.06 9.16 -2.12
C PHE A 120 19.37 8.40 -2.38
N THR A 121 19.90 7.73 -1.36
CA THR A 121 21.02 6.83 -1.57
C THR A 121 20.56 5.51 -2.20
N LEU A 122 21.52 4.77 -2.76
CA LEU A 122 21.25 3.44 -3.32
C LEU A 122 20.74 2.47 -2.24
N GLU A 123 21.31 2.55 -1.04
CA GLU A 123 20.92 1.73 0.11
C GLU A 123 19.48 2.03 0.55
N GLU A 124 19.12 3.31 0.64
CA GLU A 124 17.76 3.73 1.00
C GLU A 124 16.72 3.23 -0.02
N ARG A 125 17.04 3.38 -1.31
CA ARG A 125 16.18 2.87 -2.39
C ARG A 125 16.04 1.34 -2.32
N ASN A 126 17.14 0.61 -2.18
CA ASN A 126 17.12 -0.85 -2.11
C ASN A 126 16.38 -1.34 -0.85
N ALA A 127 16.52 -0.62 0.29
CA ALA A 127 15.75 -0.94 1.50
C ALA A 127 14.24 -0.80 1.29
N LEU A 128 13.78 0.19 0.53
CA LEU A 128 12.37 0.33 0.17
C LEU A 128 11.87 -0.89 -0.63
N TYR A 129 12.61 -1.34 -1.64
CA TYR A 129 12.24 -2.53 -2.41
C TYR A 129 12.34 -3.82 -1.59
N THR A 130 13.26 -3.89 -0.64
CA THR A 130 13.34 -5.00 0.31
C THR A 130 12.08 -5.08 1.19
N ILE A 131 11.52 -3.94 1.62
CA ILE A 131 10.24 -3.90 2.33
C ILE A 131 9.09 -4.38 1.43
N ILE A 132 9.03 -3.93 0.17
CA ILE A 132 8.02 -4.39 -0.81
C ILE A 132 8.11 -5.90 -1.02
N ALA A 133 9.33 -6.45 -1.13
CA ALA A 133 9.55 -7.89 -1.22
C ALA A 133 9.02 -8.62 0.03
N GLY A 134 9.30 -8.11 1.22
CA GLY A 134 8.77 -8.64 2.48
C GLY A 134 7.24 -8.63 2.52
N ILE A 135 6.59 -7.57 2.02
CA ILE A 135 5.14 -7.48 1.91
C ILE A 135 4.58 -8.54 0.95
N LEU A 136 5.18 -8.73 -0.23
CA LEU A 136 4.75 -9.76 -1.18
C LEU A 136 4.86 -11.17 -0.58
N GLN A 137 5.96 -11.48 0.12
CA GLN A 137 6.13 -12.74 0.82
C GLN A 137 5.08 -12.90 1.94
N LEU A 138 4.82 -11.83 2.71
CA LEU A 138 3.84 -11.84 3.80
C LEU A 138 2.43 -12.14 3.29
N GLY A 139 2.07 -11.70 2.10
CA GLY A 139 0.78 -11.99 1.46
C GLY A 139 0.51 -13.50 1.29
N ASN A 140 1.57 -14.28 1.11
CA ASN A 140 1.48 -15.73 0.92
C ASN A 140 1.60 -16.54 2.24
N VAL A 141 1.84 -15.89 3.37
CA VAL A 141 1.81 -16.56 4.67
C VAL A 141 0.37 -16.98 4.96
N SER A 142 0.13 -18.28 5.03
CA SER A 142 -1.18 -18.90 5.26
C SER A 142 -1.26 -19.61 6.60
N PHE A 143 -2.48 -19.76 7.09
CA PHE A 143 -2.79 -20.29 8.40
C PHE A 143 -3.80 -21.43 8.29
N GLU A 144 -3.70 -22.41 9.18
CA GLU A 144 -4.64 -23.51 9.32
C GLU A 144 -5.03 -23.70 10.78
N ALA A 145 -6.10 -24.47 11.04
CA ALA A 145 -6.50 -24.78 12.40
C ALA A 145 -5.45 -25.68 13.05
N ASN A 146 -5.14 -25.42 14.32
CA ASN A 146 -4.26 -26.29 15.11
C ASN A 146 -4.93 -27.67 15.27
N PRO A 147 -4.26 -28.78 14.86
CA PRO A 147 -4.83 -30.12 14.95
C PRO A 147 -5.23 -30.52 16.37
N ASP A 148 -4.48 -30.05 17.37
CA ASP A 148 -4.69 -30.40 18.80
C ASP A 148 -5.68 -29.43 19.49
N ARG A 149 -5.87 -28.24 18.93
CA ARG A 149 -6.69 -27.17 19.49
C ARG A 149 -7.37 -26.38 18.38
N SER A 150 -8.52 -26.82 17.93
CA SER A 150 -9.23 -26.25 16.79
C SER A 150 -9.55 -24.75 16.93
N GLU A 151 -9.51 -24.20 18.13
CA GLU A 151 -9.73 -22.77 18.43
C GLU A 151 -8.45 -21.92 18.25
N GLU A 152 -7.32 -22.52 17.92
CA GLU A 152 -6.05 -21.86 17.67
C GLU A 152 -5.66 -22.03 16.20
N SER A 153 -4.86 -21.10 15.68
CA SER A 153 -4.24 -21.21 14.37
C SER A 153 -2.76 -21.55 14.46
N VAL A 154 -2.28 -22.26 13.47
CA VAL A 154 -0.87 -22.48 13.19
C VAL A 154 -0.55 -22.04 11.77
N LEU A 155 0.72 -21.87 11.47
CA LEU A 155 1.16 -21.62 10.09
C LEU A 155 1.02 -22.94 9.29
N SER A 156 0.49 -22.83 8.07
CA SER A 156 0.53 -23.97 7.15
C SER A 156 1.97 -24.27 6.71
N THR A 157 2.21 -25.42 6.13
CA THR A 157 3.53 -25.81 5.62
C THR A 157 4.07 -24.80 4.59
N ASP A 158 3.23 -24.37 3.66
CA ASP A 158 3.60 -23.35 2.68
C ASP A 158 3.78 -21.98 3.34
N GLY A 159 2.90 -21.63 4.29
CA GLY A 159 2.98 -20.40 5.07
C GLY A 159 4.29 -20.22 5.81
N LEU A 160 4.87 -21.31 6.33
CA LEU A 160 6.18 -21.31 6.99
C LEU A 160 7.30 -20.87 6.05
N GLN A 161 7.32 -21.36 4.80
CA GLN A 161 8.36 -21.00 3.83
C GLN A 161 8.31 -19.49 3.49
N TYR A 162 7.10 -18.98 3.30
CA TYR A 162 6.91 -17.56 3.04
C TYR A 162 7.20 -16.67 4.25
N LEU A 163 6.90 -17.15 5.47
CA LEU A 163 7.29 -16.47 6.70
C LEU A 163 8.81 -16.32 6.79
N GLU A 164 9.58 -17.37 6.52
CA GLU A 164 11.05 -17.34 6.56
C GLU A 164 11.62 -16.30 5.58
N LYS A 165 11.09 -16.25 4.35
CA LYS A 165 11.46 -15.23 3.36
C LYS A 165 11.08 -13.83 3.85
N CYS A 166 9.86 -13.66 4.37
CA CYS A 166 9.34 -12.40 4.87
C CYS A 166 10.20 -11.82 6.00
N VAL A 167 10.52 -12.61 7.04
CA VAL A 167 11.29 -12.12 8.19
C VAL A 167 12.72 -11.74 7.82
N ARG A 168 13.35 -12.49 6.87
CA ARG A 168 14.65 -12.10 6.32
C ARG A 168 14.60 -10.76 5.60
N ARG A 169 13.57 -10.52 4.79
CA ARG A 169 13.41 -9.24 4.05
C ARG A 169 13.09 -8.07 4.98
N LEU A 170 12.23 -8.29 5.96
CA LEU A 170 11.87 -7.24 6.92
C LEU A 170 12.91 -7.03 8.02
N GLY A 171 13.90 -7.93 8.16
CA GLY A 171 14.94 -7.82 9.18
C GLY A 171 14.40 -7.94 10.61
N VAL A 172 13.34 -8.73 10.82
CA VAL A 172 12.67 -8.88 12.11
C VAL A 172 12.94 -10.24 12.75
N ASP A 173 12.84 -10.32 14.08
CA ASP A 173 12.95 -11.58 14.79
C ASP A 173 11.78 -12.52 14.42
N ARG A 174 12.12 -13.72 13.97
CA ARG A 174 11.17 -14.72 13.49
C ARG A 174 10.15 -15.12 14.54
N SER A 175 10.60 -15.42 15.75
CA SER A 175 9.73 -15.91 16.83
C SER A 175 8.76 -14.83 17.28
N MET A 176 9.24 -13.59 17.41
CA MET A 176 8.40 -12.45 17.78
C MET A 176 7.38 -12.14 16.67
N PHE A 177 7.79 -12.22 15.40
CA PHE A 177 6.92 -11.95 14.26
C PHE A 177 5.83 -13.02 14.12
N GLU A 178 6.20 -14.31 14.19
CA GLU A 178 5.24 -15.43 14.21
C GLU A 178 4.23 -15.29 15.36
N LYS A 179 4.71 -14.99 16.57
CA LYS A 179 3.83 -14.75 17.72
C LYS A 179 2.89 -13.58 17.50
N ALA A 180 3.36 -12.52 16.85
CA ALA A 180 2.52 -11.36 16.52
C ALA A 180 1.45 -11.71 15.48
N LEU A 181 1.69 -12.67 14.58
CA LEU A 181 0.71 -13.14 13.60
C LEU A 181 -0.35 -14.05 14.22
N LEU A 182 0.04 -14.92 15.15
CA LEU A 182 -0.82 -15.98 15.70
C LEU A 182 -1.56 -15.59 16.98
N PHE A 183 -1.10 -14.57 17.70
CA PHE A 183 -1.64 -14.23 19.03
C PHE A 183 -1.94 -12.75 19.18
N ARG A 184 -3.05 -12.47 19.85
CA ARG A 184 -3.40 -11.14 20.35
C ARG A 184 -2.88 -10.96 21.77
N GLN A 185 -2.15 -9.88 22.02
CA GLN A 185 -1.73 -9.48 23.34
C GLN A 185 -2.88 -8.80 24.09
N ILE A 186 -3.23 -9.31 25.24
CA ILE A 186 -4.24 -8.74 26.15
C ILE A 186 -3.51 -8.24 27.38
N LYS A 187 -3.59 -6.94 27.64
CA LYS A 187 -3.10 -6.31 28.86
C LYS A 187 -4.27 -6.16 29.81
N SER A 188 -4.23 -6.83 30.96
CA SER A 188 -5.20 -6.67 32.04
C SER A 188 -4.54 -6.11 33.30
N GLY A 189 -5.20 -5.18 33.98
CA GLY A 189 -4.74 -4.60 35.23
C GLY A 189 -4.51 -3.09 35.18
N GLY A 190 -4.77 -2.42 36.35
CA GLY A 190 -4.48 -1.00 36.53
C GLY A 190 -2.99 -0.75 36.83
N SER A 191 -2.64 0.54 37.02
CA SER A 191 -1.27 1.07 37.05
C SER A 191 -0.25 0.41 37.99
N LYS A 192 -0.65 -0.51 38.87
CA LYS A 192 0.24 -1.17 39.84
C LYS A 192 0.49 -2.66 39.61
N ARG A 193 -0.28 -3.36 38.76
CA ARG A 193 -0.06 -4.75 38.33
C ARG A 193 -0.67 -4.96 36.98
N SER A 194 0.16 -4.88 35.90
CA SER A 194 -0.25 -5.28 34.57
C SER A 194 0.18 -6.72 34.33
N SER A 195 -0.77 -7.60 34.05
CA SER A 195 -0.49 -8.93 33.48
C SER A 195 -0.68 -8.89 31.97
N VAL A 196 0.20 -9.58 31.27
CA VAL A 196 0.12 -9.73 29.80
C VAL A 196 -0.27 -11.17 29.53
N THR A 197 -1.41 -11.37 28.86
CA THR A 197 -1.89 -12.67 28.42
C THR A 197 -1.96 -12.68 26.90
N TYR A 198 -1.75 -13.84 26.28
CA TYR A 198 -1.85 -14.01 24.84
C TYR A 198 -3.07 -14.87 24.53
N ALA A 199 -3.94 -14.39 23.65
CA ALA A 199 -5.05 -15.15 23.12
C ALA A 199 -4.74 -15.52 21.67
N ALA A 200 -4.83 -16.80 21.34
CA ALA A 200 -4.64 -17.26 19.96
C ALA A 200 -5.72 -16.71 19.03
N PHE A 201 -5.36 -16.52 17.78
CA PHE A 201 -6.32 -16.22 16.72
C PHE A 201 -6.86 -17.51 16.10
N LEU A 202 -8.09 -17.49 15.65
CA LEU A 202 -8.60 -18.44 14.65
C LEU A 202 -7.94 -18.18 13.28
N PRO A 203 -7.90 -19.14 12.35
CA PRO A 203 -7.22 -18.97 11.05
C PRO A 203 -7.67 -17.71 10.29
N ASN A 204 -8.96 -17.44 10.20
CA ASN A 204 -9.47 -16.23 9.53
C ASN A 204 -9.03 -14.95 10.25
N ALA A 205 -9.03 -14.95 11.59
CA ALA A 205 -8.57 -13.80 12.36
C ALA A 205 -7.05 -13.58 12.24
N ALA A 206 -6.26 -14.66 12.07
CA ALA A 206 -4.83 -14.57 11.78
C ALA A 206 -4.57 -13.96 10.40
N VAL A 207 -5.39 -14.31 9.39
CA VAL A 207 -5.36 -13.68 8.05
C VAL A 207 -5.64 -12.17 8.16
N GLU A 208 -6.69 -11.78 8.87
CA GLU A 208 -7.04 -10.37 9.06
C GLU A 208 -5.93 -9.61 9.81
N ASN A 209 -5.33 -10.23 10.82
CA ASN A 209 -4.22 -9.66 11.56
C ASN A 209 -2.97 -9.49 10.67
N ARG A 210 -2.62 -10.50 9.85
CA ARG A 210 -1.58 -10.41 8.82
C ARG A 210 -1.84 -9.22 7.88
N ASN A 211 -3.08 -9.11 7.37
CA ASN A 211 -3.48 -8.04 6.47
C ASN A 211 -3.42 -6.66 7.15
N ALA A 212 -3.80 -6.56 8.42
CA ALA A 212 -3.68 -5.32 9.20
C ALA A 212 -2.21 -4.89 9.38
N LEU A 213 -1.33 -5.85 9.69
CA LEU A 213 0.10 -5.61 9.80
C LEU A 213 0.70 -5.15 8.46
N THR A 214 0.34 -5.82 7.37
CA THR A 214 0.78 -5.46 6.01
C THR A 214 0.40 -4.02 5.65
N LYS A 215 -0.86 -3.64 5.89
CA LYS A 215 -1.33 -2.27 5.66
C LYS A 215 -0.53 -1.24 6.45
N GLU A 216 -0.15 -1.56 7.68
CA GLU A 216 0.62 -0.65 8.53
C GLU A 216 2.09 -0.55 8.08
N ILE A 217 2.72 -1.67 7.68
CA ILE A 217 4.08 -1.66 7.12
C ILE A 217 4.13 -0.78 5.86
N TYR A 218 3.20 -0.98 4.92
CA TYR A 218 3.13 -0.20 3.69
C TYR A 218 2.91 1.29 3.97
N ARG A 219 1.98 1.63 4.85
CA ARG A 219 1.70 3.01 5.25
C ARG A 219 2.96 3.68 5.79
N ARG A 220 3.69 3.03 6.70
CA ARG A 220 4.93 3.58 7.27
C ARG A 220 6.02 3.73 6.23
N CYS A 221 6.13 2.80 5.29
CA CYS A 221 7.04 2.91 4.16
C CYS A 221 6.73 4.15 3.32
N PHE A 222 5.46 4.36 2.97
CA PHE A 222 5.00 5.53 2.23
C PHE A 222 5.26 6.84 3.01
N ASP A 223 4.90 6.88 4.29
CA ASP A 223 5.12 8.06 5.14
C ASP A 223 6.62 8.41 5.23
N TRP A 224 7.49 7.39 5.31
CA TRP A 224 8.94 7.60 5.33
C TRP A 224 9.45 8.19 4.01
N ILE A 225 8.95 7.70 2.87
CA ILE A 225 9.29 8.27 1.54
C ILE A 225 8.91 9.76 1.51
N VAL A 226 7.71 10.10 1.93
CA VAL A 226 7.24 11.50 1.96
C VAL A 226 8.10 12.36 2.89
N ALA A 227 8.39 11.88 4.09
CA ALA A 227 9.24 12.58 5.05
C ALA A 227 10.66 12.81 4.51
N LYS A 228 11.24 11.80 3.83
CA LYS A 228 12.56 11.90 3.21
C LYS A 228 12.56 12.92 2.06
N ILE A 229 11.57 12.86 1.17
CA ILE A 229 11.40 13.84 0.09
C ILE A 229 11.34 15.25 0.67
N ASN A 230 10.52 15.48 1.69
CA ASN A 230 10.41 16.78 2.35
C ASN A 230 11.73 17.25 2.96
N ALA A 231 12.48 16.33 3.58
CA ALA A 231 13.79 16.66 4.15
C ALA A 231 14.81 17.08 3.07
N LEU A 232 14.76 16.43 1.90
CA LEU A 232 15.67 16.73 0.78
C LEU A 232 15.29 18.02 0.03
N MET A 233 13.99 18.35 -0.03
CA MET A 233 13.50 19.58 -0.68
C MET A 233 13.51 20.81 0.24
N LYS A 234 13.72 20.61 1.55
CA LYS A 234 13.74 21.70 2.52
C LYS A 234 14.98 22.55 2.36
N THR A 235 14.81 23.83 2.08
CA THR A 235 15.91 24.79 2.13
C THR A 235 15.97 25.51 3.48
N ASN A 236 17.16 26.01 3.84
CA ASN A 236 17.40 26.83 5.05
C ASN A 236 16.86 28.27 4.91
N ALA A 237 15.82 28.49 4.13
CA ALA A 237 15.23 29.81 3.96
C ALA A 237 14.56 30.25 5.27
N ALA A 238 15.38 30.78 6.15
CA ALA A 238 14.90 31.65 7.21
C ALA A 238 14.42 32.95 6.56
N VAL A 239 13.19 33.38 6.96
CA VAL A 239 12.71 34.75 6.84
C VAL A 239 12.13 35.13 5.46
N LEU A 240 10.85 35.54 5.49
CA LEU A 240 10.09 36.19 4.42
C LEU A 240 9.82 35.36 3.14
N SER A 241 9.47 34.09 3.30
CA SER A 241 8.98 33.30 2.19
C SER A 241 7.45 33.47 2.00
N ILE A 242 7.02 33.49 0.76
CA ILE A 242 5.63 33.31 0.33
C ILE A 242 5.53 31.93 -0.31
N PHE A 243 4.37 31.32 -0.29
CA PHE A 243 4.19 30.02 -0.95
C PHE A 243 2.98 30.01 -1.87
N VAL A 244 3.05 29.16 -2.87
CA VAL A 244 1.91 28.72 -3.69
C VAL A 244 1.55 27.31 -3.25
N GLY A 245 0.30 27.10 -2.84
CA GLY A 245 -0.24 25.80 -2.46
C GLY A 245 -0.98 25.16 -3.63
N ILE A 246 -0.68 23.88 -3.90
CA ILE A 246 -1.38 23.06 -4.90
C ILE A 246 -2.01 21.89 -4.17
N LEU A 247 -3.35 21.85 -4.17
CA LEU A 247 -4.11 20.72 -3.60
C LEU A 247 -4.47 19.75 -4.72
N ASP A 248 -4.00 18.53 -4.60
CA ASP A 248 -4.32 17.40 -5.49
C ASP A 248 -4.98 16.30 -4.66
N ILE A 249 -6.29 16.16 -4.83
CA ILE A 249 -7.11 15.16 -4.15
C ILE A 249 -7.86 14.35 -5.22
N PHE A 250 -8.18 13.09 -4.90
CA PHE A 250 -9.05 12.30 -5.77
C PHE A 250 -10.44 12.95 -5.85
N GLY A 251 -11.01 12.94 -7.07
CA GLY A 251 -12.35 13.48 -7.33
C GLY A 251 -13.46 12.59 -6.76
N PHE A 252 -14.70 13.08 -6.81
CA PHE A 252 -15.86 12.31 -6.43
C PHE A 252 -16.04 11.11 -7.37
N GLU A 253 -16.23 9.93 -6.79
CA GLU A 253 -16.62 8.73 -7.53
C GLU A 253 -18.15 8.63 -7.52
N ILE A 254 -18.75 8.70 -8.72
CA ILE A 254 -20.17 8.43 -8.90
C ILE A 254 -20.35 6.93 -9.00
N PHE A 255 -20.89 6.30 -7.96
CA PHE A 255 -21.25 4.88 -7.99
C PHE A 255 -22.46 4.68 -8.86
N GLN A 256 -22.40 3.72 -9.81
CA GLN A 256 -23.60 3.29 -10.51
C GLN A 256 -24.55 2.65 -9.50
N LYS A 257 -25.82 3.06 -9.48
CA LYS A 257 -26.85 2.36 -8.72
C LYS A 257 -26.83 0.91 -9.17
N VAL A 258 -26.55 -0.02 -8.26
CA VAL A 258 -26.83 -1.45 -8.49
C VAL A 258 -28.33 -1.53 -8.67
N GLY A 259 -28.76 -1.93 -9.87
CA GLY A 259 -30.19 -2.02 -10.22
C GLY A 259 -30.93 -2.81 -9.15
N GLY A 260 -31.88 -2.16 -8.52
CA GLY A 260 -32.86 -2.82 -7.69
C GLY A 260 -33.65 -3.83 -8.54
N MET A 261 -34.03 -4.95 -7.95
CA MET A 261 -34.96 -5.91 -8.49
C MET A 261 -36.16 -5.16 -9.10
N HIS A 262 -36.44 -5.44 -10.35
CA HIS A 262 -37.74 -5.12 -10.97
C HIS A 262 -38.84 -5.81 -10.19
N ASP A 263 -39.59 -5.08 -9.41
CA ASP A 263 -41.01 -5.38 -9.21
C ASP A 263 -41.71 -4.65 -10.33
N ASP A 264 -42.26 -5.46 -11.26
CA ASP A 264 -43.15 -4.98 -12.29
C ASP A 264 -44.40 -4.40 -11.61
N VAL A 265 -44.54 -3.09 -11.64
CA VAL A 265 -45.83 -2.40 -11.48
C VAL A 265 -45.86 -1.38 -12.60
N ASP A 266 -46.67 -1.70 -13.60
CA ASP A 266 -47.18 -0.76 -14.57
C ASP A 266 -47.92 0.37 -13.83
N ASP A 267 -47.45 1.59 -13.98
CA ASP A 267 -48.32 2.77 -13.97
C ASP A 267 -47.63 3.93 -14.71
N ASP A 268 -48.30 4.27 -15.81
CA ASP A 268 -48.16 5.45 -16.65
C ASP A 268 -48.44 6.71 -15.82
N ASP A 269 -47.47 7.65 -15.77
CA ASP A 269 -47.76 9.07 -15.86
C ASP A 269 -46.46 9.88 -15.75
N GLY A 270 -46.25 10.73 -16.74
CA GLY A 270 -45.08 11.62 -16.85
C GLY A 270 -45.04 12.70 -15.77
N ASN A 271 -43.83 13.01 -15.35
CA ASN A 271 -43.33 14.37 -15.19
C ASN A 271 -41.85 14.35 -14.89
N ASP A 272 -41.13 15.11 -15.70
CA ASP A 272 -39.75 15.57 -15.43
C ASP A 272 -39.72 16.34 -14.12
N ASP A 273 -38.71 16.01 -13.28
CA ASP A 273 -37.99 17.02 -12.49
C ASP A 273 -36.68 16.45 -11.93
N ASP A 274 -35.62 17.13 -12.30
CA ASP A 274 -34.27 17.00 -11.79
C ASP A 274 -34.23 17.15 -10.26
N ASP A 275 -33.73 16.14 -9.56
CA ASP A 275 -33.18 16.32 -8.22
C ASP A 275 -31.85 15.57 -8.04
N ASN A 276 -30.79 16.31 -8.32
CA ASN A 276 -29.41 15.98 -7.92
C ASN A 276 -29.31 16.05 -6.40
N MET A 277 -29.36 14.93 -5.71
CA MET A 277 -29.03 14.88 -4.29
C MET A 277 -27.57 14.55 -4.09
N MET A 278 -26.80 15.57 -3.74
CA MET A 278 -25.41 15.56 -3.35
C MET A 278 -25.29 15.03 -1.93
N LEU A 279 -24.64 13.88 -1.73
CA LEU A 279 -24.21 13.42 -0.40
C LEU A 279 -22.69 13.62 -0.26
N LEU A 280 -22.33 14.39 0.74
CA LEU A 280 -20.95 14.64 1.20
C LEU A 280 -20.37 13.42 1.91
#